data_b35b0f2fac89baeddd18131fc2a0a2c4
#
_entry.id   b35b0f2fac89baeddd18131fc2a0a2c4
#
_cell.length_a   1.000
_cell.length_b   1.000
_cell.length_c   1.000
_cell.angle_alpha   90.00
_cell.angle_beta   90.00
_cell.angle_gamma   90.00
#
_symmetry.space_group_name_H-M   'P 1'
#
loop_
_entity.id
_entity.type
_entity.pdbx_description
1 polymer ?
#
loop_
_entity_poly.entity_id
_entity_poly.type
_entity_poly.pdbx_seq_one_letter_code
_entity_poly.pdbx_strand_id
1 'polypeptide(L)'
;MYKRQKIADQISDAILDNFLAFDPNSKVACETLVTTGQVILSGEVKSRTYIDVQNVAREVIKKIGYTKSEYKFDFKSCGILSMIHEQSDDINRGVVKKNNEEQGAGDQGIMFGYATNETNNYMPLALDISNKILQELALFRKENDEIIYLRPDSKSQVTIEYSDDNKPLKIKTIVISTQHDDFDSEDKMLNKIKSDIISILIPRLLNKNPDLKNLFNDNICL
;
A
#
# COMPACT_ATOMS: atom_id res chain seq x y z
N MET A 1 -7.88 12.73 -4.14
CA MET A 1 -6.90 12.91 -3.04
C MET A 1 -5.99 11.70 -3.04
N TYR A 2 -4.69 11.86 -3.21
CA TYR A 2 -3.76 10.73 -3.27
C TYR A 2 -3.59 10.13 -1.88
N LYS A 3 -3.54 8.79 -1.75
CA LYS A 3 -2.95 8.17 -0.55
C LYS A 3 -1.42 8.32 -0.62
N ARG A 4 -0.96 9.51 -0.27
CA ARG A 4 0.46 9.90 -0.28
C ARG A 4 1.31 8.93 0.51
N GLN A 5 0.81 8.44 1.63
CA GLN A 5 1.52 7.56 2.54
C GLN A 5 1.89 6.23 1.88
N LYS A 6 0.97 5.53 1.21
CA LYS A 6 1.29 4.25 0.55
C LYS A 6 2.32 4.37 -0.57
N ILE A 7 2.35 5.51 -1.27
CA ILE A 7 3.38 5.77 -2.29
C ILE A 7 4.72 6.03 -1.58
N ALA A 8 4.71 6.83 -0.52
CA ALA A 8 5.88 7.15 0.26
C ALA A 8 6.52 5.90 0.87
N ASP A 9 5.71 5.06 1.53
CA ASP A 9 6.16 3.81 2.13
C ASP A 9 6.81 2.89 1.09
N GLN A 10 6.15 2.67 -0.07
CA GLN A 10 6.70 1.82 -1.12
C GLN A 10 7.98 2.38 -1.76
N ILE A 11 8.15 3.70 -1.82
CA ILE A 11 9.39 4.30 -2.30
C ILE A 11 10.51 4.08 -1.28
N SER A 12 10.26 4.34 0.01
CA SER A 12 11.24 4.12 1.08
C SER A 12 11.67 2.66 1.15
N ASP A 13 10.71 1.73 1.09
CA ASP A 13 10.97 0.29 1.07
C ASP A 13 11.81 -0.12 -0.16
N ALA A 14 11.48 0.37 -1.34
CA ALA A 14 12.22 0.05 -2.55
C ALA A 14 13.65 0.60 -2.53
N ILE A 15 13.87 1.77 -1.94
CA ILE A 15 15.21 2.31 -1.74
C ILE A 15 16.02 1.43 -0.80
N LEU A 16 15.43 1.02 0.35
CA LEU A 16 16.05 0.08 1.29
C LEU A 16 16.40 -1.24 0.60
N ASP A 17 15.44 -1.85 -0.10
CA ASP A 17 15.63 -3.12 -0.82
C ASP A 17 16.77 -3.04 -1.83
N ASN A 18 16.86 -1.95 -2.60
CA ASN A 18 17.94 -1.77 -3.58
C ASN A 18 19.30 -1.64 -2.91
N PHE A 19 19.42 -0.91 -1.81
CA PHE A 19 20.71 -0.85 -1.09
C PHE A 19 21.10 -2.21 -0.54
N LEU A 20 20.19 -2.92 0.12
CA LEU A 20 20.44 -4.23 0.72
C LEU A 20 20.75 -5.32 -0.32
N ALA A 21 20.21 -5.22 -1.53
CA ALA A 21 20.50 -6.16 -2.61
C ALA A 21 21.97 -6.16 -3.04
N PHE A 22 22.66 -5.02 -2.95
CA PHE A 22 24.06 -4.87 -3.36
C PHE A 22 25.02 -4.80 -2.16
N ASP A 23 24.57 -4.33 -1.01
CA ASP A 23 25.34 -4.33 0.24
C ASP A 23 24.44 -4.68 1.42
N PRO A 24 24.44 -5.96 1.85
CA PRO A 24 23.60 -6.44 2.96
C PRO A 24 23.87 -5.75 4.31
N ASN A 25 24.98 -5.03 4.44
CA ASN A 25 25.33 -4.27 5.64
C ASN A 25 24.94 -2.79 5.56
N SER A 26 24.22 -2.38 4.51
CA SER A 26 23.74 -1.01 4.37
C SER A 26 22.85 -0.61 5.55
N LYS A 27 23.01 0.64 5.99
CA LYS A 27 22.11 1.31 6.93
C LYS A 27 21.39 2.39 6.16
N VAL A 28 20.06 2.27 6.12
CA VAL A 28 19.22 3.13 5.28
C VAL A 28 18.08 3.67 6.14
N ALA A 29 18.14 4.97 6.41
CA ALA A 29 17.06 5.73 7.03
C ALA A 29 16.57 6.75 6.00
N CYS A 30 15.70 6.32 5.12
CA CYS A 30 15.15 7.15 4.04
C CYS A 30 13.67 7.42 4.28
N GLU A 31 13.33 8.67 4.51
CA GLU A 31 11.97 9.18 4.62
C GLU A 31 11.52 9.77 3.27
N THR A 32 10.29 9.50 2.93
CA THR A 32 9.69 9.96 1.66
C THR A 32 8.47 10.83 1.92
N LEU A 33 8.49 12.05 1.43
CA LEU A 33 7.33 12.94 1.38
C LEU A 33 6.79 13.00 -0.04
N VAL A 34 5.50 12.71 -0.22
CA VAL A 34 4.82 12.78 -1.52
C VAL A 34 3.73 13.85 -1.49
N THR A 35 3.71 14.71 -2.50
CA THR A 35 2.64 15.67 -2.75
C THR A 35 2.27 15.70 -4.24
N THR A 36 1.33 16.54 -4.64
CA THR A 36 0.94 16.68 -6.04
C THR A 36 2.14 17.08 -6.90
N GLY A 37 2.49 16.25 -7.85
CA GLY A 37 3.58 16.49 -8.79
C GLY A 37 5.00 16.40 -8.20
N GLN A 38 5.19 16.06 -6.91
CA GLN A 38 6.51 16.05 -6.28
C GLN A 38 6.72 14.90 -5.29
N VAL A 39 7.96 14.45 -5.23
CA VAL A 39 8.50 13.52 -4.23
C VAL A 39 9.75 14.16 -3.63
N ILE A 40 9.88 14.10 -2.31
CA ILE A 40 11.08 14.51 -1.59
C ILE A 40 11.59 13.28 -0.83
N LEU A 41 12.84 12.94 -1.10
CA LEU A 41 13.59 11.87 -0.41
C LEU A 41 14.56 12.55 0.56
N SER A 42 14.49 12.21 1.83
CA SER A 42 15.32 12.83 2.87
C SER A 42 15.79 11.75 3.85
N GLY A 43 16.95 11.94 4.42
CA GLY A 43 17.47 11.03 5.44
C GLY A 43 18.95 10.74 5.30
N GLU A 44 19.37 9.63 5.88
CA GLU A 44 20.78 9.25 5.96
C GLU A 44 20.98 7.81 5.48
N VAL A 45 22.04 7.59 4.71
CA VAL A 45 22.41 6.27 4.21
C VAL A 45 23.89 6.02 4.43
N LYS A 46 24.24 4.83 4.91
CA LYS A 46 25.61 4.31 4.93
C LYS A 46 25.66 3.00 4.17
N SER A 47 26.32 3.01 3.03
CA SER A 47 26.44 1.84 2.14
C SER A 47 27.75 1.91 1.35
N ARG A 48 28.21 0.77 0.87
CA ARG A 48 29.33 0.65 -0.07
C ARG A 48 28.90 0.75 -1.53
N THR A 49 27.59 0.83 -1.78
CA THR A 49 27.02 0.88 -3.13
C THR A 49 26.36 2.21 -3.40
N TYR A 50 26.29 2.55 -4.68
CA TYR A 50 25.51 3.70 -5.17
C TYR A 50 24.21 3.21 -5.79
N ILE A 51 23.12 3.89 -5.47
CA ILE A 51 21.79 3.66 -6.05
C ILE A 51 21.26 4.97 -6.62
N ASP A 52 20.74 4.91 -7.84
CA ASP A 52 19.94 6.02 -8.40
C ASP A 52 18.56 6.04 -7.76
N VAL A 53 18.47 6.71 -6.61
CA VAL A 53 17.24 6.78 -5.81
C VAL A 53 16.07 7.48 -6.55
N GLN A 54 16.38 8.38 -7.49
CA GLN A 54 15.37 9.04 -8.30
C GLN A 54 14.75 8.05 -9.28
N ASN A 55 15.55 7.23 -9.92
CA ASN A 55 15.06 6.21 -10.83
C ASN A 55 14.25 5.13 -10.09
N VAL A 56 14.72 4.69 -8.91
CA VAL A 56 13.97 3.76 -8.05
C VAL A 56 12.60 4.33 -7.72
N ALA A 57 12.51 5.59 -7.29
CA ALA A 57 11.25 6.23 -6.99
C ALA A 57 10.31 6.30 -8.22
N ARG A 58 10.84 6.61 -9.41
CA ARG A 58 10.06 6.64 -10.66
C ARG A 58 9.50 5.27 -11.02
N GLU A 59 10.29 4.22 -10.92
CA GLU A 59 9.82 2.86 -11.21
C GLU A 59 8.74 2.40 -10.22
N VAL A 60 8.82 2.77 -8.94
CA VAL A 60 7.75 2.52 -7.97
C VAL A 60 6.47 3.24 -8.35
N ILE A 61 6.55 4.54 -8.67
CA ILE A 61 5.39 5.34 -9.09
C ILE A 61 4.73 4.74 -10.33
N LYS A 62 5.53 4.31 -11.31
CA LYS A 62 5.08 3.62 -12.52
C LYS A 62 4.40 2.29 -12.20
N LYS A 63 5.00 1.45 -11.33
CA LYS A 63 4.48 0.15 -10.90
C LYS A 63 3.15 0.28 -10.16
N ILE A 64 2.97 1.33 -9.37
CA ILE A 64 1.70 1.66 -8.72
C ILE A 64 0.63 2.01 -9.77
N GLY A 65 1.01 2.61 -10.90
CA GLY A 65 0.14 2.91 -12.03
C GLY A 65 -0.11 4.40 -12.26
N TYR A 66 0.70 5.28 -11.68
CA TYR A 66 0.68 6.71 -12.01
C TYR A 66 1.47 6.95 -13.30
N THR A 67 0.83 6.66 -14.43
CA THR A 67 1.43 6.64 -15.76
C THR A 67 0.90 7.71 -16.71
N LYS A 68 -0.12 8.48 -16.26
CA LYS A 68 -0.77 9.51 -17.08
C LYS A 68 -0.67 10.86 -16.39
N SER A 69 -0.35 11.89 -17.16
CA SER A 69 -0.24 13.29 -16.68
C SER A 69 -1.55 13.84 -16.11
N GLU A 70 -2.69 13.36 -16.62
CA GLU A 70 -4.04 13.72 -16.15
C GLU A 70 -4.26 13.37 -14.67
N TYR A 71 -3.49 12.41 -14.12
CA TYR A 71 -3.51 12.09 -12.71
C TYR A 71 -2.83 13.16 -11.84
N LYS A 72 -2.23 14.20 -12.46
CA LYS A 72 -1.48 15.29 -11.81
C LYS A 72 -0.33 14.78 -10.91
N PHE A 73 0.07 13.55 -11.14
CA PHE A 73 1.20 12.86 -10.55
C PHE A 73 1.53 11.68 -11.47
N ASP A 74 2.62 11.76 -12.19
CA ASP A 74 3.05 10.71 -13.11
C ASP A 74 4.57 10.50 -13.03
N PHE A 75 5.00 9.26 -13.27
CA PHE A 75 6.38 8.83 -13.07
C PHE A 75 7.41 9.54 -13.96
N LYS A 76 6.99 10.09 -15.10
CA LYS A 76 7.89 10.81 -16.03
C LYS A 76 8.07 12.27 -15.64
N SER A 77 6.98 12.92 -15.24
CA SER A 77 6.93 14.38 -15.08
C SER A 77 6.99 14.86 -13.63
N CYS A 78 6.76 14.00 -12.64
CA CYS A 78 6.87 14.43 -11.23
C CYS A 78 8.30 14.86 -10.90
N GLY A 79 8.44 15.95 -10.14
CA GLY A 79 9.71 16.36 -9.56
C GLY A 79 10.14 15.38 -8.47
N ILE A 80 11.44 14.99 -8.47
CA ILE A 80 12.01 14.18 -7.41
C ILE A 80 13.24 14.91 -6.88
N LEU A 81 13.16 15.34 -5.62
CA LEU A 81 14.26 15.95 -4.89
C LEU A 81 14.87 14.93 -3.96
N SER A 82 16.19 14.78 -4.00
CA SER A 82 16.93 13.95 -3.06
C SER A 82 17.76 14.82 -2.13
N MET A 83 17.54 14.67 -0.85
CA MET A 83 18.26 15.28 0.26
C MET A 83 18.75 14.18 1.21
N ILE A 84 19.29 13.11 0.62
CA ILE A 84 19.90 12.01 1.35
C ILE A 84 21.37 12.34 1.59
N HIS A 85 21.79 12.22 2.85
CA HIS A 85 23.15 12.46 3.29
C HIS A 85 23.80 11.16 3.76
N GLU A 86 25.13 11.19 3.92
CA GLU A 86 25.85 10.09 4.57
C GLU A 86 25.55 10.09 6.07
N GLN A 87 25.38 8.90 6.65
CA GLN A 87 25.09 8.75 8.07
C GLN A 87 26.21 9.32 8.94
N SER A 88 25.83 10.09 9.95
CA SER A 88 26.77 10.67 10.93
C SER A 88 27.60 9.59 11.66
N ASP A 89 28.90 9.83 11.79
CA ASP A 89 29.82 8.92 12.48
C ASP A 89 29.49 8.75 13.96
N ASP A 90 28.89 9.74 14.60
CA ASP A 90 28.54 9.68 16.01
C ASP A 90 27.39 8.70 16.29
N ILE A 91 26.34 8.69 15.45
CA ILE A 91 25.26 7.69 15.52
C ILE A 91 25.82 6.30 15.27
N ASN A 92 26.73 6.18 14.31
CA ASN A 92 27.35 4.92 13.95
C ASN A 92 28.16 4.28 15.09
N ARG A 93 28.84 5.06 15.93
CA ARG A 93 29.57 4.56 17.12
C ARG A 93 28.65 3.90 18.15
N GLY A 94 27.41 4.37 18.29
CA GLY A 94 26.42 3.79 19.21
C GLY A 94 25.84 2.46 18.72
N VAL A 95 25.75 2.28 17.41
CA VAL A 95 25.07 1.14 16.77
C VAL A 95 26.04 -0.01 16.44
N VAL A 96 27.25 0.30 15.95
CA VAL A 96 28.22 -0.72 15.53
C VAL A 96 29.01 -1.20 16.72
N LYS A 97 28.84 -2.47 17.07
CA LYS A 97 29.63 -3.21 18.05
C LYS A 97 30.64 -4.14 17.32
N LYS A 98 31.64 -4.61 18.06
CA LYS A 98 32.67 -5.54 17.53
C LYS A 98 32.08 -6.89 17.10
N ASN A 99 31.00 -7.32 17.75
CA ASN A 99 30.25 -8.55 17.44
C ASN A 99 28.87 -8.20 16.89
N ASN A 100 28.46 -8.85 15.79
CA ASN A 100 27.13 -8.68 15.19
C ASN A 100 25.98 -9.03 16.15
N GLU A 101 26.21 -9.92 17.12
CA GLU A 101 25.23 -10.32 18.15
C GLU A 101 24.95 -9.22 19.17
N GLU A 102 25.83 -8.24 19.30
CA GLU A 102 25.72 -7.09 20.23
C GLU A 102 25.28 -5.80 19.52
N GLN A 103 24.87 -5.89 18.26
CA GLN A 103 24.46 -4.70 17.50
C GLN A 103 23.31 -3.99 18.20
N GLY A 104 23.49 -2.68 18.47
CA GLY A 104 22.46 -1.82 19.04
C GLY A 104 21.44 -1.35 18.02
N ALA A 105 20.29 -0.87 18.51
CA ALA A 105 19.31 -0.17 17.71
C ALA A 105 19.68 1.30 17.53
N GLY A 106 19.28 1.90 16.40
CA GLY A 106 19.51 3.32 16.12
C GLY A 106 18.62 4.25 16.94
N ASP A 107 17.52 3.74 17.49
CA ASP A 107 16.57 4.49 18.32
C ASP A 107 15.89 3.59 19.35
N GLN A 108 15.17 4.19 20.27
CA GLN A 108 14.30 3.53 21.23
C GLN A 108 13.01 3.07 20.55
N GLY A 109 12.39 2.00 21.06
CA GLY A 109 11.11 1.54 20.53
C GLY A 109 10.35 0.64 21.49
N ILE A 110 9.03 0.73 21.43
CA ILE A 110 8.10 -0.24 22.00
C ILE A 110 7.25 -0.77 20.85
N MET A 111 7.19 -2.10 20.69
CA MET A 111 6.44 -2.77 19.63
C MET A 111 5.30 -3.56 20.24
N PHE A 112 4.15 -3.52 19.57
CA PHE A 112 2.98 -4.34 19.90
C PHE A 112 2.67 -5.24 18.71
N GLY A 113 2.42 -6.52 18.99
CA GLY A 113 2.01 -7.50 17.99
C GLY A 113 0.62 -8.03 18.29
N TYR A 114 -0.14 -8.30 17.24
CA TYR A 114 -1.44 -8.96 17.32
C TYR A 114 -1.57 -9.96 16.17
N ALA A 115 -2.07 -11.14 16.49
CA ALA A 115 -2.37 -12.19 15.52
C ALA A 115 -3.65 -12.92 15.92
N THR A 116 -4.41 -13.39 14.91
CA THR A 116 -5.63 -14.17 15.10
C THR A 116 -5.62 -15.37 14.17
N ASN A 117 -6.37 -16.40 14.50
CA ASN A 117 -6.53 -17.60 13.68
C ASN A 117 -7.75 -17.56 12.74
N GLU A 118 -8.34 -16.38 12.56
CA GLU A 118 -9.48 -16.18 11.65
C GLU A 118 -9.11 -16.36 10.17
N THR A 119 -7.83 -16.17 9.85
CA THR A 119 -7.30 -16.27 8.49
C THR A 119 -6.00 -17.04 8.46
N ASN A 120 -5.66 -17.64 7.33
CA ASN A 120 -4.43 -18.44 7.17
C ASN A 120 -3.14 -17.62 7.32
N ASN A 121 -3.21 -16.30 7.14
CA ASN A 121 -2.09 -15.37 7.30
C ASN A 121 -2.08 -14.68 8.67
N TYR A 122 -2.90 -15.17 9.62
CA TYR A 122 -3.03 -14.67 10.98
C TYR A 122 -3.47 -13.19 11.09
N MET A 123 -4.03 -12.63 10.03
CA MET A 123 -4.58 -11.27 10.03
C MET A 123 -6.03 -11.26 10.48
N PRO A 124 -6.51 -10.19 11.15
CA PRO A 124 -7.93 -10.00 11.42
C PRO A 124 -8.76 -10.07 10.14
N LEU A 125 -9.85 -10.84 10.16
CA LEU A 125 -10.66 -11.15 8.98
C LEU A 125 -11.19 -9.90 8.26
N ALA A 126 -11.65 -8.90 9.00
CA ALA A 126 -12.13 -7.64 8.41
C ALA A 126 -11.03 -6.90 7.63
N LEU A 127 -9.81 -6.88 8.16
CA LEU A 127 -8.64 -6.28 7.52
C LEU A 127 -8.21 -7.08 6.28
N ASP A 128 -8.19 -8.39 6.39
CA ASP A 128 -7.82 -9.29 5.29
C ASP A 128 -8.77 -9.13 4.10
N ILE A 129 -10.10 -9.14 4.34
CA ILE A 129 -11.11 -8.90 3.28
C ILE A 129 -10.94 -7.50 2.69
N SER A 130 -10.75 -6.48 3.51
CA SER A 130 -10.52 -5.11 3.05
C SER A 130 -9.31 -5.01 2.13
N ASN A 131 -8.20 -5.68 2.47
CA ASN A 131 -7.01 -5.72 1.64
C ASN A 131 -7.24 -6.49 0.32
N LYS A 132 -7.93 -7.62 0.37
CA LYS A 132 -8.28 -8.41 -0.82
C LYS A 132 -9.15 -7.63 -1.81
N ILE A 133 -10.12 -6.85 -1.33
CA ILE A 133 -10.92 -5.93 -2.15
C ILE A 133 -10.01 -4.95 -2.91
N LEU A 134 -9.04 -4.33 -2.21
CA LEU A 134 -8.13 -3.37 -2.84
C LEU A 134 -7.15 -4.03 -3.81
N GLN A 135 -6.75 -5.27 -3.55
CA GLN A 135 -5.92 -6.06 -4.46
C GLN A 135 -6.67 -6.35 -5.76
N GLU A 136 -7.95 -6.77 -5.70
CA GLU A 136 -8.76 -6.99 -6.90
C GLU A 136 -8.99 -5.70 -7.69
N LEU A 137 -9.28 -4.57 -7.04
CA LEU A 137 -9.38 -3.27 -7.71
C LEU A 137 -8.07 -2.89 -8.43
N ALA A 138 -6.92 -3.16 -7.81
CA ALA A 138 -5.62 -2.91 -8.44
C ALA A 138 -5.36 -3.84 -9.64
N LEU A 139 -5.83 -5.09 -9.60
CA LEU A 139 -5.74 -6.03 -10.71
C LEU A 139 -6.61 -5.60 -11.87
N PHE A 140 -7.90 -5.26 -11.67
CA PHE A 140 -8.77 -4.73 -12.72
C PHE A 140 -8.13 -3.55 -13.44
N ARG A 141 -7.58 -2.59 -12.69
CA ARG A 141 -6.90 -1.44 -13.26
C ARG A 141 -5.66 -1.81 -14.09
N LYS A 142 -4.89 -2.83 -13.68
CA LYS A 142 -3.68 -3.28 -14.39
C LYS A 142 -4.00 -4.13 -15.60
N GLU A 143 -5.01 -4.97 -15.51
CA GLU A 143 -5.51 -5.79 -16.59
C GLU A 143 -6.23 -4.94 -17.66
N ASN A 144 -6.76 -3.77 -17.24
CA ASN A 144 -7.48 -2.78 -18.07
C ASN A 144 -8.65 -3.43 -18.83
N ASP A 145 -9.42 -4.25 -18.14
CA ASP A 145 -10.37 -5.17 -18.75
C ASP A 145 -11.82 -4.71 -18.53
N GLU A 146 -12.36 -4.90 -17.33
CA GLU A 146 -13.80 -4.74 -17.10
C GLU A 146 -14.15 -3.37 -16.48
N ILE A 147 -13.32 -2.84 -15.57
CA ILE A 147 -13.56 -1.58 -14.86
C ILE A 147 -12.46 -0.57 -15.21
N ILE A 148 -12.54 -0.05 -16.43
CA ILE A 148 -11.48 0.75 -17.07
C ILE A 148 -11.28 2.17 -16.50
N TYR A 149 -12.27 2.70 -15.78
CA TYR A 149 -12.24 4.04 -15.24
C TYR A 149 -11.49 4.17 -13.91
N LEU A 150 -11.00 3.06 -13.32
CA LEU A 150 -10.31 3.07 -12.04
C LEU A 150 -8.94 3.75 -12.11
N ARG A 151 -8.66 4.57 -11.09
CA ARG A 151 -7.35 5.19 -10.85
C ARG A 151 -6.64 4.55 -9.64
N PRO A 152 -5.34 4.82 -9.43
CA PRO A 152 -4.54 4.06 -8.47
C PRO A 152 -4.93 4.19 -6.99
N ASP A 153 -5.66 5.24 -6.58
CA ASP A 153 -6.01 5.45 -5.16
C ASP A 153 -7.38 4.85 -4.82
N SER A 154 -7.40 3.96 -3.84
CA SER A 154 -8.63 3.37 -3.30
C SER A 154 -8.52 3.11 -1.81
N LYS A 155 -9.67 3.10 -1.13
CA LYS A 155 -9.82 2.76 0.27
C LYS A 155 -10.93 1.74 0.42
N SER A 156 -10.80 0.83 1.39
CA SER A 156 -11.83 -0.12 1.75
C SER A 156 -11.95 -0.22 3.27
N GLN A 157 -13.17 -0.43 3.72
CA GLN A 157 -13.50 -0.75 5.11
C GLN A 157 -14.53 -1.86 5.11
N VAL A 158 -14.35 -2.85 5.97
CA VAL A 158 -15.26 -3.97 6.14
C VAL A 158 -15.68 -4.05 7.59
N THR A 159 -17.01 -4.16 7.83
CA THR A 159 -17.59 -4.39 9.15
C THR A 159 -18.17 -5.79 9.20
N ILE A 160 -17.72 -6.58 10.17
CA ILE A 160 -18.17 -7.95 10.40
C ILE A 160 -18.95 -8.00 11.72
N GLU A 161 -20.04 -8.73 11.70
CA GLU A 161 -20.81 -9.09 12.91
C GLU A 161 -20.26 -10.41 13.44
N TYR A 162 -19.96 -10.45 14.74
CA TYR A 162 -19.48 -11.61 15.46
C TYR A 162 -20.52 -12.10 16.46
N SER A 163 -20.48 -13.39 16.76
CA SER A 163 -21.22 -13.98 17.87
C SER A 163 -20.57 -13.68 19.22
N ASP A 164 -21.25 -13.99 20.32
CA ASP A 164 -20.74 -13.79 21.69
C ASP A 164 -19.48 -14.62 21.98
N ASP A 165 -19.24 -15.71 21.24
CA ASP A 165 -18.06 -16.54 21.30
C ASP A 165 -16.99 -16.15 20.25
N ASN A 166 -17.05 -14.91 19.74
CA ASN A 166 -16.12 -14.31 18.81
C ASN A 166 -15.97 -15.04 17.45
N LYS A 167 -17.03 -15.69 16.97
CA LYS A 167 -17.05 -16.28 15.62
C LYS A 167 -17.64 -15.31 14.60
N PRO A 168 -17.03 -15.13 13.44
CA PRO A 168 -17.60 -14.26 12.40
C PRO A 168 -18.91 -14.86 11.85
N LEU A 169 -19.97 -14.07 11.85
CA LEU A 169 -21.31 -14.49 11.40
C LEU A 169 -21.59 -14.00 9.98
N LYS A 170 -21.38 -12.71 9.73
CA LYS A 170 -21.66 -12.10 8.41
C LYS A 170 -20.95 -10.77 8.24
N ILE A 171 -20.76 -10.38 7.00
CA ILE A 171 -20.37 -9.03 6.64
C ILE A 171 -21.62 -8.14 6.70
N LYS A 172 -21.55 -7.08 7.49
CA LYS A 172 -22.63 -6.11 7.67
C LYS A 172 -22.54 -4.95 6.70
N THR A 173 -21.31 -4.43 6.51
CA THR A 173 -21.07 -3.25 5.68
C THR A 173 -19.74 -3.36 4.99
N ILE A 174 -19.70 -2.97 3.72
CA ILE A 174 -18.47 -2.73 2.97
C ILE A 174 -18.50 -1.29 2.47
N VAL A 175 -17.49 -0.50 2.78
CA VAL A 175 -17.32 0.84 2.23
C VAL A 175 -16.11 0.82 1.29
N ILE A 176 -16.32 1.24 0.05
CA ILE A 176 -15.26 1.38 -0.95
C ILE A 176 -15.26 2.82 -1.45
N SER A 177 -14.09 3.45 -1.38
CA SER A 177 -13.85 4.77 -1.93
C SER A 177 -12.72 4.65 -2.93
N THR A 178 -12.97 4.89 -4.20
CA THR A 178 -11.96 4.76 -5.26
C THR A 178 -11.83 6.05 -6.06
N GLN A 179 -10.61 6.37 -6.45
CA GLN A 179 -10.36 7.39 -7.45
C GLN A 179 -10.73 6.81 -8.83
N HIS A 180 -11.42 7.60 -9.65
CA HIS A 180 -11.87 7.21 -10.99
C HIS A 180 -11.76 8.37 -11.97
N ASP A 181 -11.89 8.08 -13.24
CA ASP A 181 -12.05 9.08 -14.28
C ASP A 181 -13.40 9.79 -14.15
N ASP A 182 -13.47 11.01 -14.65
CA ASP A 182 -14.73 11.77 -14.77
C ASP A 182 -15.37 11.37 -16.10
N PHE A 183 -16.35 10.43 -16.05
CA PHE A 183 -16.91 9.80 -17.24
C PHE A 183 -18.42 10.04 -17.44
N ASP A 184 -19.13 10.59 -16.42
CA ASP A 184 -20.55 10.94 -16.49
C ASP A 184 -20.89 11.89 -15.31
N SER A 185 -22.18 12.21 -15.12
CA SER A 185 -22.67 12.94 -13.95
C SER A 185 -22.42 12.16 -12.66
N GLU A 186 -22.27 12.86 -11.54
CA GLU A 186 -21.90 12.27 -10.23
C GLU A 186 -22.79 11.10 -9.85
N ASP A 187 -24.12 11.26 -9.91
CA ASP A 187 -25.07 10.21 -9.57
C ASP A 187 -24.93 8.96 -10.45
N LYS A 188 -24.71 9.15 -11.74
CA LYS A 188 -24.53 8.03 -12.68
C LYS A 188 -23.20 7.32 -12.45
N MET A 189 -22.11 8.07 -12.17
CA MET A 189 -20.82 7.49 -11.82
C MET A 189 -20.93 6.66 -10.54
N LEU A 190 -21.55 7.18 -9.48
CA LEU A 190 -21.74 6.45 -8.23
C LEU A 190 -22.56 5.16 -8.44
N ASN A 191 -23.68 5.24 -9.17
CA ASN A 191 -24.50 4.07 -9.49
C ASN A 191 -23.73 3.03 -10.31
N LYS A 192 -22.96 3.46 -11.30
CA LYS A 192 -22.12 2.57 -12.12
C LYS A 192 -21.05 1.88 -11.28
N ILE A 193 -20.33 2.64 -10.45
CA ILE A 193 -19.29 2.09 -9.55
C ILE A 193 -19.90 1.07 -8.61
N LYS A 194 -21.03 1.40 -7.97
CA LYS A 194 -21.74 0.47 -7.08
C LYS A 194 -22.16 -0.80 -7.81
N SER A 195 -22.74 -0.68 -9.00
CA SER A 195 -23.14 -1.82 -9.83
C SER A 195 -21.94 -2.72 -10.17
N ASP A 196 -20.83 -2.14 -10.59
CA ASP A 196 -19.63 -2.90 -10.97
C ASP A 196 -18.98 -3.60 -9.76
N ILE A 197 -18.99 -2.96 -8.59
CA ILE A 197 -18.56 -3.60 -7.34
C ILE A 197 -19.40 -4.85 -7.06
N ILE A 198 -20.72 -4.75 -7.18
CA ILE A 198 -21.64 -5.86 -6.87
C ILE A 198 -21.54 -6.97 -7.93
N SER A 199 -21.54 -6.61 -9.21
CA SER A 199 -21.67 -7.58 -10.29
C SER A 199 -20.34 -8.15 -10.81
N ILE A 200 -19.22 -7.46 -10.57
CA ILE A 200 -17.91 -7.84 -11.11
C ILE A 200 -16.91 -8.12 -10.00
N LEU A 201 -16.68 -7.15 -9.10
CA LEU A 201 -15.62 -7.27 -8.09
C LEU A 201 -15.94 -8.33 -7.03
N ILE A 202 -17.14 -8.32 -6.44
CA ILE A 202 -17.51 -9.28 -5.40
C ILE A 202 -17.51 -10.72 -5.93
N PRO A 203 -18.10 -11.06 -7.08
CA PRO A 203 -18.02 -12.40 -7.63
C PRO A 203 -16.59 -12.87 -7.89
N ARG A 204 -15.71 -12.02 -8.43
CA ARG A 204 -14.30 -12.34 -8.64
C ARG A 204 -13.57 -12.59 -7.31
N LEU A 205 -13.81 -11.75 -6.30
CA LEU A 205 -13.27 -11.93 -4.95
C LEU A 205 -13.68 -13.28 -4.36
N LEU A 206 -14.97 -13.63 -4.44
CA LEU A 206 -15.51 -14.89 -3.90
C LEU A 206 -15.06 -16.12 -4.68
N ASN A 207 -14.84 -16.02 -5.98
CA ASN A 207 -14.28 -17.10 -6.77
C ASN A 207 -12.84 -17.43 -6.35
N LYS A 208 -12.04 -16.42 -6.01
CA LYS A 208 -10.68 -16.60 -5.50
C LYS A 208 -10.62 -16.99 -4.01
N ASN A 209 -11.66 -16.68 -3.25
CA ASN A 209 -11.75 -16.90 -1.80
C ASN A 209 -13.09 -17.57 -1.44
N PRO A 210 -13.28 -18.86 -1.77
CA PRO A 210 -14.58 -19.53 -1.58
C PRO A 210 -15.00 -19.61 -0.12
N ASP A 211 -14.07 -19.60 0.83
CA ASP A 211 -14.33 -19.64 2.28
C ASP A 211 -15.13 -18.43 2.76
N LEU A 212 -15.03 -17.30 2.04
CA LEU A 212 -15.74 -16.08 2.38
C LEU A 212 -17.23 -16.09 1.98
N LYS A 213 -17.66 -17.04 1.14
CA LYS A 213 -19.03 -17.06 0.59
C LYS A 213 -20.11 -17.04 1.68
N ASN A 214 -19.90 -17.75 2.77
CA ASN A 214 -20.86 -17.83 3.87
C ASN A 214 -21.02 -16.52 4.65
N LEU A 215 -20.08 -15.61 4.54
CA LEU A 215 -20.11 -14.30 5.19
C LEU A 215 -20.81 -13.22 4.35
N PHE A 216 -20.93 -13.46 3.03
CA PHE A 216 -21.63 -12.58 2.12
C PHE A 216 -23.11 -12.99 2.02
N ASN A 217 -23.99 -12.05 2.22
CA ASN A 217 -25.45 -12.23 2.08
C ASN A 217 -26.04 -11.04 1.30
N ASP A 218 -27.32 -11.16 0.91
CA ASP A 218 -28.02 -10.17 0.09
C ASP A 218 -28.28 -8.82 0.82
N ASN A 219 -28.06 -8.77 2.13
CA ASN A 219 -28.33 -7.59 2.97
C ASN A 219 -27.05 -6.77 3.30
N ILE A 220 -25.97 -6.94 2.56
CA ILE A 220 -24.76 -6.14 2.77
C ILE A 220 -25.03 -4.71 2.35
N CYS A 221 -24.80 -3.78 3.27
CA CYS A 221 -24.79 -2.35 2.94
C CYS A 221 -23.50 -2.01 2.19
N LEU A 222 -23.66 -1.56 0.94
CA LEU A 222 -22.58 -1.10 0.05
C LEU A 222 -22.72 0.39 -0.23
#